data_f23087cf2b1a4989df36fbdcb2d8ec30
#
_entry.id   f23087cf2b1a4989df36fbdcb2d8ec30
#
_cell.length_a   1.000
_cell.length_b   1.000
_cell.length_c   1.000
_cell.angle_alpha   90.00
_cell.angle_beta   90.00
_cell.angle_gamma   90.00
#
_symmetry.space_group_name_H-M   'P 1'
#
loop_
_entity.id
_entity.type
_entity.pdbx_description
1 polymer ?
#
loop_
_entity_poly.entity_id
_entity_poly.type
_entity_poly.pdbx_seq_one_letter_code
_entity_poly.pdbx_strand_id
1 'polypeptide(L)'
;MKLSIITITYNNAEGLYRTIQSVQSQTFRDFEHIIVDGASADGSVEIIRQYADNEAIRSEGYKAIRPENSKADNLASSPNHLITSSPIAWISEKDRGVYDAQNKGIRLAQGEYCYFLNAGDTFCNEHVLELIFKPLTFNLSPLTSTPDVLYGNEVIVDGAGQRVGIARGVENPSFVDLYNSCMKHQASFIRRSLFDKYGMYDADMRICSDFDWFFRVIAFHDDVTLQYKNVDIAYFENTGLSYHSPELCAKERQQILDRYMSKRMQRDYAMLGKYPRLSRVGENKIVKMMLRIANRLLK
;
A
#
# COMPACT_ATOMS: atom_id res chain seq x y z
N MET A 1 3.86 -1.92 -18.96
CA MET A 1 3.09 -2.43 -17.80
C MET A 1 2.98 -1.33 -16.77
N LYS A 2 1.76 -1.04 -16.33
CA LYS A 2 1.46 0.11 -15.45
C LYS A 2 1.68 -0.21 -13.97
N LEU A 3 1.36 -1.43 -13.54
CA LEU A 3 1.27 -1.74 -12.11
C LEU A 3 1.89 -3.10 -11.79
N SER A 4 2.64 -3.18 -10.69
CA SER A 4 3.02 -4.42 -10.02
C SER A 4 2.23 -4.51 -8.71
N ILE A 5 1.33 -5.49 -8.60
CA ILE A 5 0.63 -5.82 -7.37
C ILE A 5 1.50 -6.82 -6.61
N ILE A 6 1.91 -6.47 -5.40
CA ILE A 6 2.78 -7.27 -4.56
C ILE A 6 1.97 -7.83 -3.40
N THR A 7 1.81 -9.15 -3.38
CA THR A 7 1.16 -9.89 -2.28
C THR A 7 2.21 -10.68 -1.52
N ILE A 8 2.29 -10.45 -0.22
CA ILE A 8 3.11 -11.25 0.68
C ILE A 8 2.23 -12.20 1.48
N THR A 9 2.71 -13.41 1.76
CA THR A 9 1.99 -14.41 2.55
C THR A 9 2.93 -15.21 3.43
N TYR A 10 2.45 -15.61 4.61
CA TYR A 10 3.09 -16.60 5.47
C TYR A 10 2.03 -17.34 6.29
N ASN A 11 1.84 -18.63 6.00
CA ASN A 11 0.85 -19.48 6.64
C ASN A 11 -0.56 -18.85 6.68
N ASN A 12 -1.03 -18.35 5.53
CA ASN A 12 -2.35 -17.75 5.36
C ASN A 12 -2.97 -18.14 4.01
N ALA A 13 -3.15 -19.45 3.79
CA ALA A 13 -3.65 -20.00 2.54
C ALA A 13 -5.03 -19.47 2.16
N GLU A 14 -5.96 -19.39 3.13
CA GLU A 14 -7.31 -18.87 2.88
C GLU A 14 -7.30 -17.37 2.55
N GLY A 15 -6.55 -16.57 3.29
CA GLY A 15 -6.39 -15.14 3.01
C GLY A 15 -5.75 -14.91 1.64
N LEU A 16 -4.70 -15.66 1.32
CA LEU A 16 -4.05 -15.62 0.00
C LEU A 16 -5.03 -15.92 -1.13
N TYR A 17 -5.86 -16.95 -0.97
CA TYR A 17 -6.87 -17.31 -1.96
C TYR A 17 -7.83 -16.14 -2.22
N ARG A 18 -8.38 -15.52 -1.16
CA ARG A 18 -9.28 -14.36 -1.28
C ARG A 18 -8.59 -13.18 -1.98
N THR A 19 -7.34 -12.91 -1.62
CA THR A 19 -6.55 -11.82 -2.24
C THR A 19 -6.36 -12.05 -3.72
N ILE A 20 -5.92 -13.25 -4.13
CA ILE A 20 -5.74 -13.61 -5.54
C ILE A 20 -7.05 -13.45 -6.31
N GLN A 21 -8.18 -13.93 -5.77
CA GLN A 21 -9.48 -13.78 -6.42
C GLN A 21 -9.83 -12.31 -6.65
N SER A 22 -9.59 -11.45 -5.67
CA SER A 22 -9.87 -10.02 -5.78
C SER A 22 -8.98 -9.30 -6.79
N VAL A 23 -7.73 -9.74 -6.96
CA VAL A 23 -6.81 -9.24 -7.99
C VAL A 23 -7.28 -9.68 -9.38
N GLN A 24 -7.65 -10.95 -9.52
CA GLN A 24 -8.11 -11.49 -10.79
C GLN A 24 -9.45 -10.92 -11.26
N SER A 25 -10.32 -10.51 -10.34
CA SER A 25 -11.60 -9.89 -10.67
C SER A 25 -11.47 -8.47 -11.24
N GLN A 26 -10.31 -7.79 -11.08
CA GLN A 26 -10.15 -6.42 -11.56
C GLN A 26 -10.39 -6.30 -13.07
N THR A 27 -11.11 -5.26 -13.49
CA THR A 27 -11.39 -4.96 -14.92
C THR A 27 -10.17 -4.38 -15.64
N PHE A 28 -9.32 -3.66 -14.94
CA PHE A 28 -8.03 -3.19 -15.46
C PHE A 28 -7.05 -4.36 -15.59
N ARG A 29 -6.27 -4.41 -16.69
CA ARG A 29 -5.43 -5.59 -17.01
C ARG A 29 -3.94 -5.28 -17.22
N ASP A 30 -3.55 -4.00 -17.24
CA ASP A 30 -2.15 -3.63 -17.45
C ASP A 30 -1.35 -3.71 -16.12
N PHE A 31 -1.33 -4.90 -15.51
CA PHE A 31 -0.58 -5.19 -14.30
C PHE A 31 0.06 -6.58 -14.34
N GLU A 32 1.03 -6.78 -13.45
CA GLU A 32 1.53 -8.09 -13.02
C GLU A 32 1.16 -8.33 -11.56
N HIS A 33 1.02 -9.60 -11.18
CA HIS A 33 0.84 -10.00 -9.79
C HIS A 33 2.07 -10.74 -9.29
N ILE A 34 2.74 -10.19 -8.29
CA ILE A 34 3.95 -10.75 -7.68
C ILE A 34 3.57 -11.30 -6.31
N ILE A 35 3.78 -12.61 -6.10
CA ILE A 35 3.49 -13.25 -4.82
C ILE A 35 4.80 -13.66 -4.15
N VAL A 36 5.03 -13.20 -2.93
CA VAL A 36 6.18 -13.56 -2.10
C VAL A 36 5.68 -14.36 -0.90
N ASP A 37 5.99 -15.64 -0.90
CA ASP A 37 5.66 -16.56 0.19
C ASP A 37 6.86 -16.76 1.12
N GLY A 38 6.64 -16.62 2.43
CA GLY A 38 7.64 -16.73 3.49
C GLY A 38 8.07 -18.16 3.83
N ALA A 39 8.00 -19.11 2.90
CA ALA A 39 8.14 -20.55 3.08
C ALA A 39 7.01 -21.15 3.95
N SER A 40 5.76 -20.93 3.55
CA SER A 40 4.56 -21.44 4.21
C SER A 40 4.47 -22.96 4.15
N ALA A 41 3.78 -23.54 5.14
CA ALA A 41 3.56 -24.98 5.28
C ALA A 41 2.05 -25.36 5.35
N ASP A 42 1.16 -24.42 5.04
CA ASP A 42 -0.30 -24.52 5.24
C ASP A 42 -1.11 -24.73 3.96
N GLY A 43 -0.46 -24.98 2.80
CA GLY A 43 -1.12 -25.07 1.49
C GLY A 43 -1.05 -23.77 0.65
N SER A 44 -0.45 -22.69 1.16
CA SER A 44 -0.28 -21.45 0.41
C SER A 44 0.47 -21.66 -0.90
N VAL A 45 1.55 -22.46 -0.89
CA VAL A 45 2.37 -22.73 -2.08
C VAL A 45 1.59 -23.49 -3.16
N GLU A 46 0.73 -24.42 -2.76
CA GLU A 46 -0.15 -25.16 -3.68
C GLU A 46 -1.13 -24.23 -4.38
N ILE A 47 -1.72 -23.27 -3.65
CA ILE A 47 -2.59 -22.24 -4.21
C ILE A 47 -1.84 -21.40 -5.23
N ILE A 48 -0.63 -20.93 -4.90
CA ILE A 48 0.20 -20.12 -5.81
C ILE A 48 0.48 -20.88 -7.10
N ARG A 49 0.90 -22.15 -7.01
CA ARG A 49 1.18 -23.00 -8.16
C ARG A 49 -0.03 -23.16 -9.09
N GLN A 50 -1.20 -23.45 -8.51
CA GLN A 50 -2.44 -23.59 -9.30
C GLN A 50 -2.76 -22.32 -10.08
N TYR A 51 -2.55 -21.15 -9.50
CA TYR A 51 -2.78 -19.88 -10.19
C TYR A 51 -1.72 -19.60 -11.26
N ALA A 52 -0.44 -19.79 -10.95
CA ALA A 52 0.65 -19.57 -11.90
C ALA A 52 0.58 -20.52 -13.09
N ASP A 53 0.25 -21.79 -12.88
CA ASP A 53 0.14 -22.78 -13.96
C ASP A 53 -1.10 -22.52 -14.84
N ASN A 54 -2.22 -22.11 -14.27
CA ASN A 54 -3.42 -21.72 -15.02
C ASN A 54 -3.18 -20.48 -15.91
N GLU A 55 -2.35 -19.54 -15.46
CA GLU A 55 -1.95 -18.36 -16.26
C GLU A 55 -0.93 -18.72 -17.35
N ALA A 56 0.02 -19.62 -17.09
CA ALA A 56 1.02 -20.07 -18.04
C ALA A 56 0.41 -20.76 -19.28
N ILE A 57 -0.71 -21.48 -19.08
CA ILE A 57 -1.46 -22.14 -20.18
C ILE A 57 -2.19 -21.11 -21.06
N ARG A 58 -2.46 -19.90 -20.55
CA ARG A 58 -3.28 -18.87 -21.24
C ARG A 58 -2.47 -17.80 -21.97
N SER A 59 -1.20 -17.62 -21.60
CA SER A 59 -0.31 -16.66 -22.25
C SER A 59 0.71 -17.40 -23.13
N GLU A 60 0.35 -17.72 -24.38
CA GLU A 60 1.34 -18.08 -25.38
C GLU A 60 2.31 -16.91 -25.55
N GLY A 61 3.44 -16.95 -24.83
CA GLY A 61 4.52 -15.99 -24.96
C GLY A 61 5.15 -15.44 -23.69
N TYR A 62 4.58 -15.67 -22.50
CA TYR A 62 5.19 -15.18 -21.25
C TYR A 62 5.94 -16.31 -20.52
N LYS A 63 7.27 -16.16 -20.38
CA LYS A 63 8.08 -17.06 -19.54
C LYS A 63 7.93 -16.64 -18.09
N ALA A 64 7.29 -17.47 -17.26
CA ALA A 64 7.38 -17.35 -15.81
C ALA A 64 8.86 -17.34 -15.40
N ILE A 65 9.27 -16.35 -14.60
CA ILE A 65 10.61 -16.33 -14.01
C ILE A 65 10.61 -17.42 -12.92
N ARG A 66 11.09 -18.61 -13.27
CA ARG A 66 11.32 -19.70 -12.33
C ARG A 66 12.68 -19.51 -11.69
N PRO A 67 12.80 -19.65 -10.35
CA PRO A 67 14.12 -19.85 -9.75
C PRO A 67 14.74 -21.16 -10.29
N GLU A 68 16.03 -21.16 -10.60
CA GLU A 68 16.76 -22.27 -11.28
C GLU A 68 16.76 -23.62 -10.54
N ASN A 69 16.13 -23.78 -9.38
CA ASN A 69 16.22 -24.96 -8.54
C ASN A 69 14.89 -25.69 -8.23
N SER A 70 13.80 -25.47 -8.95
CA SER A 70 12.57 -26.23 -8.71
C SER A 70 12.48 -27.44 -9.64
N LYS A 71 12.69 -28.64 -9.09
CA LYS A 71 12.38 -29.93 -9.76
C LYS A 71 10.87 -30.01 -9.95
N ALA A 72 10.47 -30.22 -11.21
CA ALA A 72 9.08 -30.41 -11.60
C ALA A 72 8.58 -31.77 -11.12
N ASP A 73 7.47 -31.81 -10.40
CA ASP A 73 6.64 -32.99 -10.26
C ASP A 73 5.26 -32.71 -10.88
N ASN A 74 4.84 -33.68 -11.71
CA ASN A 74 3.62 -33.67 -12.51
C ASN A 74 2.38 -33.73 -11.63
N LEU A 75 1.43 -32.81 -11.82
CA LEU A 75 0.02 -33.01 -11.44
C LEU A 75 -0.90 -32.34 -12.47
N ALA A 76 -1.80 -33.15 -13.00
CA ALA A 76 -2.72 -32.82 -14.08
C ALA A 76 -4.05 -32.22 -13.55
N SER A 77 -4.52 -31.22 -14.25
CA SER A 77 -5.89 -30.84 -14.64
C SER A 77 -7.07 -30.93 -13.69
N SER A 78 -7.70 -29.78 -13.43
CA SER A 78 -9.17 -29.66 -13.35
C SER A 78 -9.64 -28.25 -13.80
N PRO A 79 -10.77 -28.13 -14.50
CA PRO A 79 -11.15 -26.93 -15.24
C PRO A 79 -12.16 -26.07 -14.50
N ASN A 80 -11.84 -24.83 -14.16
CA ASN A 80 -12.86 -23.79 -14.02
C ASN A 80 -12.29 -22.44 -14.45
N HIS A 81 -12.97 -21.88 -15.44
CA HIS A 81 -12.57 -20.69 -16.21
C HIS A 81 -12.76 -19.40 -15.43
N LEU A 82 -11.66 -18.66 -15.24
CA LEU A 82 -11.65 -17.21 -15.20
C LEU A 82 -10.50 -16.72 -16.08
N ILE A 83 -10.82 -15.90 -17.08
CA ILE A 83 -9.87 -15.43 -18.10
C ILE A 83 -9.14 -14.22 -17.50
N THR A 84 -7.88 -14.35 -17.13
CA THR A 84 -7.01 -13.23 -16.82
C THR A 84 -5.76 -13.29 -17.69
N SER A 85 -5.37 -12.16 -18.28
CA SER A 85 -4.19 -12.02 -19.15
C SER A 85 -2.99 -11.39 -18.42
N SER A 86 -3.01 -11.33 -17.09
CA SER A 86 -1.99 -10.67 -16.31
C SER A 86 -0.98 -11.66 -15.75
N PRO A 87 0.33 -11.47 -15.99
CA PRO A 87 1.36 -12.42 -15.59
C PRO A 87 1.47 -12.52 -14.06
N ILE A 88 1.64 -13.76 -13.56
CA ILE A 88 1.95 -14.03 -12.16
C ILE A 88 3.42 -14.41 -12.04
N ALA A 89 4.18 -13.65 -11.23
CA ALA A 89 5.51 -14.01 -10.78
C ALA A 89 5.45 -14.41 -9.30
N TRP A 90 6.21 -15.40 -8.86
CA TRP A 90 6.22 -15.78 -7.47
C TRP A 90 7.54 -16.38 -7.00
N ILE A 91 7.83 -16.22 -5.72
CA ILE A 91 8.93 -16.89 -5.01
C ILE A 91 8.39 -17.42 -3.67
N SER A 92 8.94 -18.55 -3.21
CA SER A 92 8.70 -19.10 -1.87
C SER A 92 10.04 -19.37 -1.21
N GLU A 93 10.37 -18.57 -0.20
CA GLU A 93 11.59 -18.68 0.58
C GLU A 93 11.44 -17.96 1.92
N LYS A 94 12.23 -18.35 2.92
CA LYS A 94 12.20 -17.68 4.22
C LYS A 94 12.50 -16.20 4.09
N ASP A 95 11.75 -15.39 4.82
CA ASP A 95 11.97 -13.98 5.01
C ASP A 95 12.20 -13.63 6.49
N ARG A 96 12.55 -12.36 6.74
CA ARG A 96 12.73 -11.80 8.09
C ARG A 96 11.48 -11.07 8.59
N GLY A 97 10.39 -11.14 7.88
CA GLY A 97 9.11 -10.48 8.17
C GLY A 97 8.54 -9.71 6.99
N VAL A 98 7.42 -9.03 7.24
CA VAL A 98 6.58 -8.33 6.26
C VAL A 98 7.39 -7.48 5.28
N TYR A 99 8.27 -6.63 5.77
CA TYR A 99 8.98 -5.67 4.94
C TYR A 99 10.16 -6.28 4.15
N ASP A 100 10.77 -7.36 4.65
CA ASP A 100 11.73 -8.13 3.86
C ASP A 100 11.03 -8.80 2.67
N ALA A 101 9.85 -9.40 2.90
CA ALA A 101 9.03 -9.99 1.85
C ALA A 101 8.55 -8.92 0.83
N GLN A 102 8.07 -7.76 1.29
CA GLN A 102 7.67 -6.65 0.41
C GLN A 102 8.85 -6.12 -0.41
N ASN A 103 10.04 -6.00 0.20
CA ASN A 103 11.25 -5.59 -0.50
C ASN A 103 11.68 -6.61 -1.58
N LYS A 104 11.49 -7.92 -1.35
CA LYS A 104 11.69 -8.94 -2.39
C LYS A 104 10.72 -8.72 -3.55
N GLY A 105 9.45 -8.43 -3.26
CA GLY A 105 8.45 -8.09 -4.28
C GLY A 105 8.81 -6.83 -5.08
N ILE A 106 9.30 -5.77 -4.44
CA ILE A 106 9.75 -4.54 -5.12
C ILE A 106 10.90 -4.85 -6.10
N ARG A 107 11.86 -5.71 -5.71
CA ARG A 107 12.98 -6.08 -6.60
C ARG A 107 12.54 -6.85 -7.84
N LEU A 108 11.45 -7.60 -7.75
CA LEU A 108 10.88 -8.34 -8.87
C LEU A 108 9.97 -7.47 -9.74
N ALA A 109 9.47 -6.36 -9.22
CA ALA A 109 8.50 -5.49 -9.86
C ALA A 109 9.06 -4.85 -11.14
N GLN A 110 8.26 -4.88 -12.22
CA GLN A 110 8.56 -4.27 -13.52
C GLN A 110 7.57 -3.15 -13.87
N GLY A 111 6.45 -3.05 -13.15
CA GLY A 111 5.45 -2.02 -13.34
C GLY A 111 5.97 -0.61 -13.03
N GLU A 112 5.31 0.39 -13.58
CA GLU A 112 5.59 1.80 -13.28
C GLU A 112 5.27 2.12 -11.81
N TYR A 113 4.22 1.49 -11.26
CA TYR A 113 3.82 1.61 -9.86
C TYR A 113 3.92 0.26 -9.16
N CYS A 114 4.24 0.30 -7.87
CA CYS A 114 4.10 -0.80 -6.92
C CYS A 114 2.86 -0.57 -6.04
N TYR A 115 2.11 -1.63 -5.78
CA TYR A 115 0.98 -1.64 -4.88
C TYR A 115 1.05 -2.88 -3.99
N PHE A 116 0.80 -2.71 -2.69
CA PHE A 116 0.93 -3.78 -1.71
C PHE A 116 -0.45 -4.22 -1.22
N LEU A 117 -0.82 -5.46 -1.52
CA LEU A 117 -2.05 -6.10 -1.08
C LEU A 117 -1.69 -7.42 -0.40
N ASN A 118 -1.51 -7.38 0.92
CA ASN A 118 -1.08 -8.56 1.69
C ASN A 118 -2.14 -9.65 1.68
N ALA A 119 -1.74 -10.91 1.90
CA ALA A 119 -2.67 -12.03 2.00
C ALA A 119 -3.70 -11.80 3.12
N GLY A 120 -4.99 -11.81 2.74
CA GLY A 120 -6.13 -11.45 3.58
C GLY A 120 -6.80 -10.14 3.17
N ASP A 121 -6.01 -9.16 2.70
CA ASP A 121 -6.55 -7.92 2.17
C ASP A 121 -7.13 -8.14 0.75
N THR A 122 -8.16 -7.39 0.39
CA THR A 122 -8.80 -7.50 -0.94
C THR A 122 -9.16 -6.13 -1.49
N PHE A 123 -9.24 -6.00 -2.81
CA PHE A 123 -9.83 -4.79 -3.41
C PHE A 123 -11.30 -4.64 -3.01
N CYS A 124 -11.77 -3.42 -2.84
CA CYS A 124 -13.16 -3.14 -2.46
C CYS A 124 -14.18 -3.55 -3.53
N ASN A 125 -13.79 -3.54 -4.81
CA ASN A 125 -14.58 -4.04 -5.93
C ASN A 125 -13.69 -4.25 -7.17
N GLU A 126 -14.28 -4.78 -8.25
CA GLU A 126 -13.60 -5.14 -9.50
C GLU A 126 -13.15 -3.93 -10.36
N HIS A 127 -13.60 -2.73 -10.05
CA HIS A 127 -13.30 -1.51 -10.82
C HIS A 127 -12.26 -0.59 -10.15
N VAL A 128 -11.71 -0.96 -8.98
CA VAL A 128 -10.79 -0.11 -8.23
C VAL A 128 -9.61 0.34 -9.07
N LEU A 129 -8.92 -0.57 -9.73
CA LEU A 129 -7.75 -0.24 -10.55
C LEU A 129 -8.12 0.62 -11.76
N GLU A 130 -9.27 0.36 -12.38
CA GLU A 130 -9.77 1.19 -13.46
C GLU A 130 -10.02 2.63 -12.99
N LEU A 131 -10.67 2.83 -11.83
CA LEU A 131 -10.93 4.13 -11.25
C LEU A 131 -9.64 4.88 -10.88
N ILE A 132 -8.61 4.16 -10.44
CA ILE A 132 -7.32 4.75 -10.08
C ILE A 132 -6.54 5.18 -11.33
N PHE A 133 -6.46 4.33 -12.36
CA PHE A 133 -5.61 4.57 -13.52
C PHE A 133 -6.33 5.22 -14.71
N LYS A 134 -7.66 5.25 -14.71
CA LYS A 134 -8.43 5.94 -15.75
C LYS A 134 -8.21 7.47 -15.66
N PRO A 135 -7.87 8.13 -16.75
CA PRO A 135 -7.82 9.59 -16.77
C PRO A 135 -9.18 10.16 -16.37
N LEU A 136 -9.22 11.11 -15.46
CA LEU A 136 -10.41 11.94 -15.22
C LEU A 136 -10.62 12.80 -16.47
N THR A 137 -11.54 12.39 -17.36
CA THR A 137 -11.78 12.99 -18.66
C THR A 137 -12.51 14.33 -18.62
N PHE A 138 -12.69 14.96 -17.46
CA PHE A 138 -13.35 16.26 -17.34
C PHE A 138 -12.45 17.30 -16.71
N ASN A 139 -11.96 18.24 -17.54
CA ASN A 139 -11.47 19.59 -17.18
C ASN A 139 -10.22 19.74 -16.29
N LEU A 140 -9.26 18.84 -16.37
CA LEU A 140 -7.94 19.14 -15.85
C LEU A 140 -7.02 19.46 -17.03
N SER A 141 -6.34 20.61 -16.96
CA SER A 141 -5.16 20.91 -17.77
C SER A 141 -4.29 19.65 -17.84
N PRO A 142 -3.68 19.34 -18.97
CA PRO A 142 -2.83 18.14 -19.05
C PRO A 142 -1.80 18.26 -17.92
N LEU A 143 -1.95 17.40 -16.90
CA LEU A 143 -0.90 17.20 -15.90
C LEU A 143 0.33 16.82 -16.68
N THR A 144 1.32 17.69 -16.66
CA THR A 144 2.57 17.55 -17.42
C THR A 144 3.39 16.33 -16.98
N SER A 145 3.01 15.68 -15.86
CA SER A 145 3.61 14.43 -15.37
C SER A 145 2.60 13.58 -14.61
N THR A 146 2.74 12.26 -14.72
CA THR A 146 2.00 11.32 -13.87
C THR A 146 2.49 11.43 -12.42
N PRO A 147 1.57 11.43 -11.41
CA PRO A 147 1.95 11.62 -10.00
C PRO A 147 2.85 10.47 -9.50
N ASP A 148 3.68 10.77 -8.50
CA ASP A 148 4.60 9.80 -7.91
C ASP A 148 3.87 8.84 -6.96
N VAL A 149 2.82 9.32 -6.26
CA VAL A 149 1.95 8.50 -5.43
C VAL A 149 0.49 8.81 -5.73
N LEU A 150 -0.25 7.78 -6.16
CA LEU A 150 -1.71 7.79 -6.25
C LEU A 150 -2.26 7.11 -5.01
N TYR A 151 -3.25 7.69 -4.33
CA TYR A 151 -3.81 7.07 -3.12
C TYR A 151 -5.28 7.41 -2.92
N GLY A 152 -5.94 6.59 -2.09
CA GLY A 152 -7.36 6.74 -1.77
C GLY A 152 -7.67 6.37 -0.33
N ASN A 153 -8.79 5.68 -0.12
CA ASN A 153 -9.27 5.29 1.18
C ASN A 153 -9.01 3.79 1.44
N GLU A 154 -8.75 3.44 2.70
CA GLU A 154 -8.72 2.08 3.20
C GLU A 154 -9.98 1.80 4.01
N VAL A 155 -10.68 0.73 3.69
CA VAL A 155 -11.87 0.27 4.43
C VAL A 155 -11.45 -0.78 5.44
N ILE A 156 -11.70 -0.54 6.71
CA ILE A 156 -11.33 -1.45 7.78
C ILE A 156 -12.48 -2.44 8.01
N VAL A 157 -12.18 -3.73 7.95
CA VAL A 157 -13.14 -4.81 8.23
C VAL A 157 -12.67 -5.65 9.42
N ASP A 158 -13.61 -6.27 10.12
CA ASP A 158 -13.32 -7.26 11.16
C ASP A 158 -13.09 -8.65 10.57
N GLY A 159 -12.75 -9.63 11.44
CA GLY A 159 -12.54 -11.03 11.04
C GLY A 159 -13.78 -11.74 10.45
N ALA A 160 -14.96 -11.12 10.52
CA ALA A 160 -16.18 -11.58 9.85
C ALA A 160 -16.41 -10.86 8.50
N GLY A 161 -15.47 -9.99 8.07
CA GLY A 161 -15.57 -9.19 6.86
C GLY A 161 -16.54 -8.01 6.95
N GLN A 162 -17.03 -7.67 8.16
CA GLN A 162 -17.93 -6.56 8.35
C GLN A 162 -17.14 -5.25 8.43
N ARG A 163 -17.62 -4.22 7.74
CA ARG A 163 -17.01 -2.90 7.78
C ARG A 163 -17.15 -2.28 9.17
N VAL A 164 -16.00 -2.01 9.81
CA VAL A 164 -15.92 -1.37 11.15
C VAL A 164 -15.38 0.05 11.09
N GLY A 165 -14.77 0.46 9.97
CA GLY A 165 -14.23 1.80 9.82
C GLY A 165 -13.78 2.14 8.41
N ILE A 166 -13.26 3.35 8.25
CA ILE A 166 -12.60 3.82 7.05
C ILE A 166 -11.48 4.79 7.42
N ALA A 167 -10.29 4.52 6.94
CA ALA A 167 -9.18 5.46 6.93
C ALA A 167 -9.21 6.24 5.62
N ARG A 168 -9.71 7.49 5.68
CA ARG A 168 -9.78 8.37 4.51
C ARG A 168 -8.41 8.98 4.23
N GLY A 169 -8.02 8.95 2.96
CA GLY A 169 -6.88 9.74 2.50
C GLY A 169 -7.13 11.25 2.71
N VAL A 170 -6.08 11.98 2.93
CA VAL A 170 -6.13 13.45 3.08
C VAL A 170 -5.63 14.08 1.78
N GLU A 171 -6.46 14.87 1.12
CA GLU A 171 -6.06 15.62 -0.07
C GLU A 171 -5.04 16.70 0.32
N ASN A 172 -3.89 16.73 -0.35
CA ASN A 172 -2.77 17.63 -0.04
C ASN A 172 -2.35 17.56 1.45
N PRO A 173 -1.83 16.42 1.92
CA PRO A 173 -1.51 16.23 3.32
C PRO A 173 -0.44 17.21 3.78
N SER A 174 -0.69 17.84 4.93
CA SER A 174 0.29 18.64 5.63
C SER A 174 1.30 17.77 6.38
N PHE A 175 2.39 18.36 6.87
CA PHE A 175 3.34 17.64 7.72
C PHE A 175 2.67 17.01 8.94
N VAL A 176 1.67 17.68 9.54
CA VAL A 176 0.90 17.14 10.69
C VAL A 176 0.09 15.91 10.27
N ASP A 177 -0.49 15.89 9.07
CA ASP A 177 -1.22 14.73 8.57
C ASP A 177 -0.28 13.54 8.38
N LEU A 178 0.90 13.77 7.79
CA LEU A 178 1.94 12.75 7.63
C LEU A 178 2.49 12.28 8.99
N TYR A 179 2.75 13.21 9.92
CA TYR A 179 3.12 12.89 11.29
C TYR A 179 2.08 11.98 11.96
N ASN A 180 0.80 12.14 11.67
CA ASN A 180 -0.29 11.30 12.20
C ASN A 180 -0.57 10.04 11.38
N SER A 181 0.27 9.70 10.39
CA SER A 181 0.13 8.50 9.55
C SER A 181 -1.15 8.50 8.69
N CYS A 182 -1.33 9.56 7.88
CA CYS A 182 -2.49 9.67 6.98
C CYS A 182 -2.38 8.78 5.73
N MET A 183 -1.18 8.25 5.42
CA MET A 183 -0.95 7.37 4.29
C MET A 183 -1.00 5.90 4.72
N LYS A 184 -1.61 5.05 3.89
CA LYS A 184 -1.72 3.60 4.09
C LYS A 184 -1.19 2.88 2.87
N HIS A 185 -0.32 1.89 3.05
CA HIS A 185 0.24 1.18 1.89
C HIS A 185 -0.82 0.39 1.13
N GLN A 186 -1.85 -0.15 1.82
CA GLN A 186 -2.98 -0.84 1.18
C GLN A 186 -3.89 0.10 0.38
N ALA A 187 -3.72 1.41 0.50
CA ALA A 187 -4.48 2.41 -0.25
C ALA A 187 -3.59 3.32 -1.10
N SER A 188 -2.34 2.91 -1.39
CA SER A 188 -1.35 3.74 -2.08
C SER A 188 -0.63 2.99 -3.20
N PHE A 189 -0.62 3.58 -4.40
CA PHE A 189 0.14 3.15 -5.56
C PHE A 189 1.37 4.03 -5.67
N ILE A 190 2.53 3.45 -5.45
CA ILE A 190 3.80 4.16 -5.30
C ILE A 190 4.62 3.97 -6.57
N ARG A 191 5.08 5.04 -7.22
CA ARG A 191 5.97 4.95 -8.37
C ARG A 191 7.23 4.17 -7.98
N ARG A 192 7.53 3.09 -8.72
CA ARG A 192 8.63 2.18 -8.40
C ARG A 192 9.98 2.88 -8.28
N SER A 193 10.24 3.88 -9.14
CA SER A 193 11.48 4.67 -9.09
C SER A 193 11.72 5.43 -7.79
N LEU A 194 10.69 5.66 -6.97
CA LEU A 194 10.88 6.25 -5.64
C LEU A 194 11.62 5.30 -4.69
N PHE A 195 11.41 3.98 -4.84
CA PHE A 195 12.18 3.00 -4.06
C PHE A 195 13.65 2.97 -4.50
N ASP A 196 13.93 3.18 -5.78
CA ASP A 196 15.31 3.30 -6.28
C ASP A 196 15.97 4.58 -5.75
N LYS A 197 15.23 5.70 -5.75
CA LYS A 197 15.73 7.03 -5.35
C LYS A 197 15.89 7.18 -3.84
N TYR A 198 14.90 6.75 -3.07
CA TYR A 198 14.83 7.00 -1.63
C TYR A 198 15.05 5.76 -0.77
N GLY A 199 15.28 4.60 -1.39
CA GLY A 199 15.48 3.32 -0.70
C GLY A 199 14.16 2.62 -0.35
N MET A 200 14.29 1.33 -0.12
CA MET A 200 13.20 0.40 0.18
C MET A 200 12.72 0.53 1.64
N TYR A 201 11.82 -0.35 2.06
CA TYR A 201 11.39 -0.46 3.46
C TYR A 201 12.53 -0.92 4.36
N ASP A 202 12.54 -0.46 5.60
CA ASP A 202 13.47 -0.92 6.65
C ASP A 202 13.04 -2.32 7.11
N ALA A 203 13.79 -3.35 6.67
CA ALA A 203 13.45 -4.75 6.96
C ALA A 203 13.71 -5.17 8.41
N ASP A 204 14.34 -4.33 9.22
CA ASP A 204 14.55 -4.57 10.65
C ASP A 204 13.34 -4.10 11.49
N MET A 205 12.43 -3.33 10.90
CA MET A 205 11.14 -2.99 11.48
C MET A 205 10.10 -4.07 11.20
N ARG A 206 9.20 -4.29 12.15
CA ARG A 206 8.18 -5.34 12.04
C ARG A 206 6.80 -4.82 11.64
N ILE A 207 6.46 -3.56 11.98
CA ILE A 207 5.09 -3.04 11.86
C ILE A 207 5.03 -1.68 11.18
N CYS A 208 6.00 -0.78 11.39
CA CYS A 208 5.90 0.63 11.02
C CYS A 208 6.84 1.06 9.89
N SER A 209 7.43 0.15 9.11
CA SER A 209 8.35 0.55 8.04
C SER A 209 7.67 1.26 6.86
N ASP A 210 6.38 0.99 6.62
CA ASP A 210 5.56 1.75 5.68
C ASP A 210 5.38 3.20 6.15
N PHE A 211 5.10 3.40 7.45
CA PHE A 211 5.06 4.73 8.05
C PHE A 211 6.43 5.43 7.95
N ASP A 212 7.54 4.73 8.25
CA ASP A 212 8.90 5.26 8.06
C ASP A 212 9.10 5.74 6.63
N TRP A 213 8.75 4.88 5.65
CA TRP A 213 8.94 5.18 4.25
C TRP A 213 8.12 6.40 3.80
N PHE A 214 6.82 6.44 4.07
CA PHE A 214 5.98 7.59 3.72
C PHE A 214 6.42 8.86 4.41
N PHE A 215 6.78 8.76 5.70
CA PHE A 215 7.21 9.92 6.46
C PHE A 215 8.51 10.50 5.92
N ARG A 216 9.58 9.70 5.75
CA ARG A 216 10.87 10.19 5.25
C ARG A 216 10.84 10.63 3.79
N VAL A 217 10.00 10.01 2.97
CA VAL A 217 9.94 10.32 1.53
C VAL A 217 9.03 11.51 1.26
N ILE A 218 7.86 11.58 1.89
CA ILE A 218 6.87 12.60 1.57
C ILE A 218 7.01 13.84 2.45
N ALA A 219 7.28 13.67 3.77
CA ALA A 219 7.33 14.82 4.67
C ALA A 219 8.58 15.71 4.49
N PHE A 220 9.62 15.21 3.81
CA PHE A 220 10.90 15.92 3.67
C PHE A 220 11.30 16.15 2.20
N HIS A 221 10.42 15.83 1.23
CA HIS A 221 10.72 16.00 -0.19
C HIS A 221 9.52 16.60 -0.93
N ASP A 222 9.53 17.91 -1.11
CA ASP A 222 8.48 18.69 -1.79
C ASP A 222 8.37 18.36 -3.29
N ASP A 223 9.37 17.70 -3.87
CA ASP A 223 9.40 17.28 -5.27
C ASP A 223 8.61 15.97 -5.53
N VAL A 224 8.14 15.29 -4.48
CA VAL A 224 7.29 14.11 -4.61
C VAL A 224 5.84 14.52 -4.82
N THR A 225 5.30 14.19 -5.99
CA THR A 225 3.94 14.57 -6.38
C THR A 225 2.91 13.56 -5.91
N LEU A 226 1.87 14.04 -5.24
CA LEU A 226 0.79 13.24 -4.65
C LEU A 226 -0.53 13.51 -5.35
N GLN A 227 -1.33 12.46 -5.58
CA GLN A 227 -2.70 12.61 -6.05
C GLN A 227 -3.66 11.74 -5.24
N TYR A 228 -4.54 12.40 -4.50
CA TYR A 228 -5.65 11.74 -3.82
C TYR A 228 -6.80 11.49 -4.80
N LYS A 229 -7.39 10.30 -4.72
CA LYS A 229 -8.65 9.95 -5.37
C LYS A 229 -9.63 9.46 -4.30
N ASN A 230 -10.83 10.03 -4.26
CA ASN A 230 -11.86 9.58 -3.32
C ASN A 230 -12.46 8.24 -3.77
N VAL A 231 -11.63 7.20 -3.72
CA VAL A 231 -11.96 5.81 -4.05
C VAL A 231 -11.62 4.94 -2.84
N ASP A 232 -12.57 4.09 -2.44
CA ASP A 232 -12.34 3.04 -1.46
C ASP A 232 -11.54 1.93 -2.17
N ILE A 233 -10.26 1.74 -1.81
CA ILE A 233 -9.31 0.92 -2.57
C ILE A 233 -9.32 -0.52 -2.07
N ALA A 234 -9.05 -0.71 -0.78
CA ALA A 234 -8.89 -2.04 -0.22
C ALA A 234 -9.68 -2.23 1.07
N TYR A 235 -10.16 -3.45 1.27
CA TYR A 235 -10.55 -3.96 2.57
C TYR A 235 -9.30 -4.43 3.31
N PHE A 236 -9.03 -3.81 4.46
CA PHE A 236 -7.98 -4.17 5.39
C PHE A 236 -8.59 -4.93 6.57
N GLU A 237 -8.18 -6.17 6.76
CA GLU A 237 -8.65 -6.99 7.88
C GLU A 237 -7.86 -6.66 9.16
N ASN A 238 -8.56 -6.19 10.20
CA ASN A 238 -7.94 -5.73 11.45
C ASN A 238 -7.48 -6.86 12.38
N THR A 239 -7.19 -8.04 11.82
CA THR A 239 -6.67 -9.22 12.53
C THR A 239 -5.16 -9.40 12.39
N GLY A 240 -4.48 -8.46 11.71
CA GLY A 240 -3.05 -8.52 11.44
C GLY A 240 -2.15 -8.15 12.63
N LEU A 241 -0.84 -8.29 12.42
CA LEU A 241 0.20 -8.05 13.43
C LEU A 241 0.13 -6.64 14.05
N SER A 242 -0.14 -5.64 13.24
CA SER A 242 -0.21 -4.23 13.69
C SER A 242 -1.35 -3.99 14.69
N TYR A 243 -2.47 -4.69 14.54
CA TYR A 243 -3.62 -4.58 15.43
C TYR A 243 -3.36 -5.25 16.79
N HIS A 244 -2.66 -6.39 16.78
CA HIS A 244 -2.37 -7.15 18.00
C HIS A 244 -1.10 -6.73 18.74
N SER A 245 -0.33 -5.75 18.22
CA SER A 245 0.93 -5.34 18.82
C SER A 245 1.05 -3.82 18.96
N PRO A 246 0.11 -3.14 19.67
CA PRO A 246 0.09 -1.68 19.78
C PRO A 246 1.33 -1.10 20.47
N GLU A 247 1.92 -1.83 21.43
CA GLU A 247 3.13 -1.41 22.12
C GLU A 247 4.35 -1.40 21.19
N LEU A 248 4.49 -2.45 20.36
CA LEU A 248 5.56 -2.53 19.36
C LEU A 248 5.39 -1.42 18.31
N CYS A 249 4.17 -1.20 17.84
CA CYS A 249 3.86 -0.12 16.92
C CYS A 249 4.25 1.26 17.51
N ALA A 250 3.88 1.52 18.76
CA ALA A 250 4.25 2.77 19.46
C ALA A 250 5.77 2.92 19.60
N LYS A 251 6.48 1.82 19.92
CA LYS A 251 7.94 1.81 20.04
C LYS A 251 8.62 2.12 18.71
N GLU A 252 8.26 1.39 17.64
CA GLU A 252 8.85 1.59 16.31
C GLU A 252 8.55 3.00 15.79
N ARG A 253 7.30 3.46 15.96
CA ARG A 253 6.92 4.82 15.60
C ARG A 253 7.76 5.87 16.34
N GLN A 254 8.02 5.68 17.65
CA GLN A 254 8.87 6.59 18.40
C GLN A 254 10.31 6.57 17.88
N GLN A 255 10.85 5.40 17.51
CA GLN A 255 12.18 5.29 16.90
C GLN A 255 12.28 6.06 15.58
N ILE A 256 11.23 5.97 14.74
CA ILE A 256 11.15 6.73 13.48
C ILE A 256 11.15 8.23 13.75
N LEU A 257 10.30 8.70 14.66
CA LEU A 257 10.25 10.11 15.00
C LEU A 257 11.57 10.62 15.60
N ASP A 258 12.26 9.80 16.39
CA ASP A 258 13.57 10.13 16.96
C ASP A 258 14.68 10.21 15.90
N ARG A 259 14.53 9.47 14.80
CA ARG A 259 15.45 9.48 13.66
C ARG A 259 15.37 10.80 12.86
N TYR A 260 14.16 11.34 12.70
CA TYR A 260 13.92 12.47 11.76
C TYR A 260 13.58 13.79 12.45
N MET A 261 13.18 13.79 13.73
CA MET A 261 12.69 14.98 14.41
C MET A 261 13.39 15.19 15.75
N SER A 262 13.78 16.45 16.04
CA SER A 262 14.24 16.81 17.38
C SER A 262 13.11 16.64 18.40
N LYS A 263 13.46 16.43 19.68
CA LYS A 263 12.46 16.34 20.77
C LYS A 263 11.60 17.60 20.92
N ARG A 264 12.08 18.76 20.48
CA ARG A 264 11.29 20.00 20.47
C ARG A 264 10.21 19.93 19.40
N MET A 265 10.57 19.56 18.16
CA MET A 265 9.62 19.36 17.06
C MET A 265 8.55 18.33 17.43
N GLN A 266 8.97 17.18 17.99
CA GLN A 266 8.02 16.13 18.39
C GLN A 266 7.00 16.64 19.40
N ARG A 267 7.39 17.48 20.39
CA ARG A 267 6.48 18.08 21.35
C ARG A 267 5.48 19.01 20.69
N ASP A 268 5.93 19.86 19.78
CA ASP A 268 5.07 20.81 19.08
C ASP A 268 4.04 20.08 18.20
N TYR A 269 4.47 19.06 17.44
CA TYR A 269 3.57 18.27 16.60
C TYR A 269 2.65 17.34 17.39
N ALA A 270 3.09 16.80 18.53
CA ALA A 270 2.22 16.04 19.42
C ALA A 270 1.09 16.91 20.01
N MET A 271 1.35 18.20 20.26
CA MET A 271 0.31 19.15 20.65
C MET A 271 -0.67 19.44 19.50
N LEU A 272 -0.15 19.70 18.29
CA LEU A 272 -0.98 19.93 17.10
C LEU A 272 -1.85 18.72 16.75
N GLY A 273 -1.31 17.51 16.90
CA GLY A 273 -2.04 16.25 16.66
C GLY A 273 -3.21 16.03 17.63
N LYS A 274 -3.13 16.55 18.86
CA LYS A 274 -4.26 16.53 19.81
C LYS A 274 -5.41 17.45 19.40
N TYR A 275 -5.14 18.43 18.55
CA TYR A 275 -6.10 19.45 18.13
C TYR A 275 -6.16 19.57 16.59
N PRO A 276 -6.48 18.49 15.86
CA PRO A 276 -6.46 18.51 14.39
C PRO A 276 -7.43 19.54 13.78
N ARG A 277 -8.41 20.00 14.54
CA ARG A 277 -9.29 21.11 14.13
C ARG A 277 -8.61 22.48 14.19
N LEU A 278 -7.58 22.67 15.02
CA LEU A 278 -6.89 23.95 15.14
C LEU A 278 -6.01 24.28 13.92
N SER A 279 -5.41 23.27 13.27
CA SER A 279 -4.66 23.46 12.04
C SER A 279 -5.56 23.99 10.91
N ARG A 280 -6.81 23.48 10.83
CA ARG A 280 -7.82 23.93 9.86
C ARG A 280 -8.48 25.26 10.23
N VAL A 281 -8.55 25.55 11.53
CA VAL A 281 -9.09 26.82 12.05
C VAL A 281 -8.25 28.01 11.60
N GLY A 282 -6.92 27.84 11.49
CA GLY A 282 -6.01 28.86 10.99
C GLY A 282 -6.25 29.26 9.51
N GLU A 283 -6.87 28.38 8.71
CA GLU A 283 -7.22 28.67 7.32
C GLU A 283 -8.58 29.37 7.16
N ASN A 284 -9.43 29.31 8.18
CA ASN A 284 -10.73 29.95 8.17
C ASN A 284 -10.59 31.47 8.10
N LYS A 285 -11.19 32.12 7.07
CA LYS A 285 -11.14 33.57 6.86
C LYS A 285 -11.59 34.39 8.09
N ILE A 286 -12.60 33.89 8.82
CA ILE A 286 -13.13 34.53 10.04
C ILE A 286 -12.08 34.49 11.17
N VAL A 287 -11.42 33.36 11.36
CA VAL A 287 -10.38 33.21 12.40
C VAL A 287 -9.16 34.06 12.05
N LYS A 288 -8.73 34.09 10.77
CA LYS A 288 -7.67 35.01 10.33
C LYS A 288 -8.01 36.47 10.59
N MET A 289 -9.28 36.86 10.40
CA MET A 289 -9.76 38.21 10.71
C MET A 289 -9.75 38.48 12.22
N MET A 290 -10.25 37.55 13.04
CA MET A 290 -10.24 37.67 14.52
C MET A 290 -8.81 37.78 15.07
N LEU A 291 -7.88 36.94 14.58
CA LEU A 291 -6.47 37.00 14.99
C LEU A 291 -5.82 38.33 14.58
N ARG A 292 -6.17 38.92 13.41
CA ARG A 292 -5.70 40.26 12.98
C ARG A 292 -6.23 41.35 13.92
N ILE A 293 -7.48 41.25 14.33
CA ILE A 293 -8.09 42.23 15.27
C ILE A 293 -7.43 42.10 16.64
N ALA A 294 -7.31 40.87 17.17
CA ALA A 294 -6.66 40.61 18.46
C ALA A 294 -5.21 41.13 18.49
N ASN A 295 -4.42 40.88 17.42
CA ASN A 295 -3.06 41.36 17.32
C ASN A 295 -2.94 42.90 17.16
N ARG A 296 -4.02 43.57 16.74
CA ARG A 296 -4.05 45.06 16.71
C ARG A 296 -4.43 45.63 18.08
N LEU A 297 -5.16 44.89 18.89
CA LEU A 297 -5.57 45.32 20.24
C LEU A 297 -4.51 45.04 21.33
N LEU A 298 -3.55 44.13 21.02
CA LEU A 298 -2.44 43.76 21.90
C LEU A 298 -1.14 44.53 21.59
N LYS A 299 -1.14 45.42 20.61
CA LYS A 299 -0.10 46.44 20.33
C LYS A 299 -0.55 47.80 20.87
#